data_6116852725ebd96e681d41df26226de9
#
_entry.id   6116852725ebd96e681d41df26226de9
#
_cell.length_a   1.000
_cell.length_b   1.000
_cell.length_c   1.000
_cell.angle_alpha   90.00
_cell.angle_beta   90.00
_cell.angle_gamma   90.00
#
_symmetry.space_group_name_H-M   'P 1'
#
loop_
_entity.id
_entity.type
_entity.pdbx_description
1 polymer ?
#
loop_
_entity_poly.entity_id
_entity_poly.type
_entity_poly.pdbx_seq_one_letter_code
_entity_poly.pdbx_strand_id
1 'polypeptide(L)'
;MNLSRILLLCACATVTAQAQVNVEAWRNGKPPALLPTRTLATLPDYKPAAAAPQLDTFGGWVNGPHCSAGTGFFRPEKIGGRWWLVTPEGHPFIHVGVAAVNPDSGPTFKAAFAKLYHGQSDWARQAAALLHAHGFNGTGNWSADTLLVTVPQRLVYTRGVDFMSAFGKKLGLTHVVAGHTGYADELIPVFHPDFPKFCDEYAQQLATTKDDPWLLGIYSDNELQLPTNSIKSSLKRPATDPGRPELETWLAARRINPKNLTAADRDEWTAHVMERYYTLVGGAIQKVDPHHIYLGSRLHGIDAKDGPLWKVAGKYLPVIAMNVYGDWTPTETVRQWEQWSGRPMMATEWYAKAHDVPGLSNKTGAGWNVKTQRDRALFYQNFTLALLESRGCVGWHWFKYADNDPASKSADPSNLDSNKGIVNCSYQPYTELLDSMQVLNAQVYPLTAFFDRH
;
A
#
# COMPACT_ATOMS: atom_id res chain seq x y z
N MET A 1 25.43 7.30 -75.00
CA MET A 1 25.83 6.80 -73.64
C MET A 1 25.26 7.77 -72.64
N ASN A 2 24.10 7.38 -72.02
CA ASN A 2 23.45 8.20 -71.00
C ASN A 2 23.70 7.54 -69.63
N LEU A 3 24.48 8.26 -68.77
CA LEU A 3 24.64 7.86 -67.36
C LEU A 3 23.54 8.52 -66.53
N SER A 4 22.58 7.70 -66.09
CA SER A 4 21.62 8.10 -65.06
C SER A 4 22.29 8.03 -63.70
N ARG A 5 22.38 9.17 -63.02
CA ARG A 5 22.79 9.25 -61.59
C ARG A 5 21.60 8.96 -60.72
N ILE A 6 21.67 7.87 -59.97
CA ILE A 6 20.72 7.53 -58.89
C ILE A 6 21.19 8.30 -57.64
N LEU A 7 20.41 9.31 -57.20
CA LEU A 7 20.56 9.94 -55.90
C LEU A 7 19.92 9.01 -54.83
N LEU A 8 20.74 8.43 -53.97
CA LEU A 8 20.30 7.77 -52.75
C LEU A 8 20.03 8.87 -51.68
N LEU A 9 18.75 9.13 -51.39
CA LEU A 9 18.37 9.93 -50.22
C LEU A 9 18.49 9.04 -48.98
N CYS A 10 19.54 9.21 -48.18
CA CYS A 10 19.60 8.72 -46.81
C CYS A 10 18.68 9.55 -45.94
N ALA A 11 17.50 9.02 -45.59
CA ALA A 11 16.67 9.57 -44.55
C ALA A 11 17.33 9.26 -43.19
N CYS A 12 18.08 10.23 -42.67
CA CYS A 12 18.49 10.18 -41.25
C CYS A 12 17.25 10.33 -40.39
N ALA A 13 16.75 9.23 -39.84
CA ALA A 13 15.80 9.26 -38.73
C ALA A 13 16.51 9.87 -37.52
N THR A 14 16.26 11.11 -37.22
CA THR A 14 16.66 11.74 -35.95
C THR A 14 15.84 11.11 -34.84
N VAL A 15 16.39 10.10 -34.18
CA VAL A 15 15.90 9.64 -32.89
C VAL A 15 16.16 10.80 -31.90
N THR A 16 15.16 11.61 -31.65
CA THR A 16 15.20 12.58 -30.56
C THR A 16 15.27 11.77 -29.26
N ALA A 17 16.46 11.66 -28.69
CA ALA A 17 16.63 11.14 -27.34
C ALA A 17 15.74 11.98 -26.42
N GLN A 18 14.67 11.41 -25.91
CA GLN A 18 13.86 12.05 -24.89
C GLN A 18 14.75 12.29 -23.67
N ALA A 19 14.83 13.56 -23.22
CA ALA A 19 15.70 13.93 -22.13
C ALA A 19 15.32 13.16 -20.86
N GLN A 20 16.25 12.40 -20.31
CA GLN A 20 16.08 11.70 -19.04
C GLN A 20 15.84 12.75 -17.94
N VAL A 21 14.72 12.59 -17.20
CA VAL A 21 14.44 13.41 -16.02
C VAL A 21 15.13 12.79 -14.82
N ASN A 22 15.86 13.60 -14.05
CA ASN A 22 16.47 13.19 -12.79
C ASN A 22 15.90 14.05 -11.67
N VAL A 23 15.53 13.41 -10.55
CA VAL A 23 15.10 14.09 -9.34
C VAL A 23 16.16 13.92 -8.27
N GLU A 24 16.54 15.02 -7.62
CA GLU A 24 17.39 14.96 -6.44
C GLU A 24 16.55 14.52 -5.23
N ALA A 25 16.81 13.31 -4.75
CA ALA A 25 16.07 12.71 -3.66
C ALA A 25 16.99 12.06 -2.63
N TRP A 26 16.50 11.95 -1.39
CA TRP A 26 17.24 11.30 -0.30
C TRP A 26 16.29 10.66 0.70
N ARG A 27 16.82 9.73 1.47
CA ARG A 27 16.16 9.20 2.67
C ARG A 27 16.79 9.81 3.91
N ASN A 28 16.04 9.89 5.00
CA ASN A 28 16.56 10.42 6.27
C ASN A 28 17.85 9.70 6.66
N GLY A 29 18.88 10.49 7.00
CA GLY A 29 20.22 9.96 7.34
C GLY A 29 21.08 9.51 6.13
N LYS A 30 20.62 9.73 4.90
CA LYS A 30 21.40 9.48 3.68
C LYS A 30 21.63 10.77 2.89
N PRO A 31 22.76 10.90 2.17
CA PRO A 31 23.00 12.07 1.32
C PRO A 31 22.02 12.09 0.13
N PRO A 32 21.73 13.27 -0.43
CA PRO A 32 20.99 13.40 -1.67
C PRO A 32 21.68 12.70 -2.85
N ALA A 33 20.87 12.13 -3.74
CA ALA A 33 21.33 11.55 -5.01
C ALA A 33 20.38 11.95 -6.15
N LEU A 34 20.92 12.05 -7.36
CA LEU A 34 20.11 12.23 -8.57
C LEU A 34 19.56 10.86 -9.01
N LEU A 35 18.27 10.71 -8.95
CA LEU A 35 17.60 9.45 -9.30
C LEU A 35 16.89 9.57 -10.65
N PRO A 36 17.14 8.63 -11.58
CA PRO A 36 16.42 8.54 -12.85
C PRO A 36 14.92 8.41 -12.59
N THR A 37 14.14 9.26 -13.26
CA THR A 37 12.71 9.39 -12.97
C THR A 37 11.94 9.38 -14.28
N ARG A 38 11.05 8.41 -14.45
CA ARG A 38 10.19 8.27 -15.63
C ARG A 38 8.88 9.02 -15.41
N THR A 39 8.35 9.56 -16.50
CA THR A 39 7.03 10.19 -16.53
C THR A 39 6.28 9.76 -17.78
N LEU A 40 4.99 10.04 -17.88
CA LEU A 40 4.23 9.81 -19.11
C LEU A 40 4.89 10.49 -20.33
N ALA A 41 5.42 11.69 -20.14
CA ALA A 41 6.07 12.46 -21.21
C ALA A 41 7.42 11.86 -21.66
N THR A 42 8.08 11.09 -20.79
CA THR A 42 9.39 10.47 -21.07
C THR A 42 9.31 8.96 -21.29
N LEU A 43 8.11 8.37 -21.24
CA LEU A 43 7.92 6.93 -21.49
C LEU A 43 8.03 6.67 -23.01
N PRO A 44 9.08 5.96 -23.46
CA PRO A 44 9.30 5.74 -24.88
C PRO A 44 8.09 5.07 -25.54
N ASP A 45 7.75 5.51 -26.74
CA ASP A 45 6.68 4.95 -27.58
C ASP A 45 5.26 4.99 -26.98
N TYR A 46 5.08 5.46 -25.76
CA TYR A 46 3.77 5.65 -25.17
C TYR A 46 3.08 6.91 -25.73
N LYS A 47 1.85 6.72 -26.15
CA LYS A 47 0.96 7.82 -26.55
C LYS A 47 -0.28 7.78 -25.67
N PRO A 48 -0.55 8.84 -24.89
CA PRO A 48 -1.75 8.89 -24.07
C PRO A 48 -3.02 8.66 -24.89
N ALA A 49 -3.92 7.86 -24.38
CA ALA A 49 -5.21 7.63 -25.00
C ALA A 49 -6.03 8.94 -24.97
N ALA A 50 -6.61 9.32 -26.11
CA ALA A 50 -7.42 10.53 -26.24
C ALA A 50 -8.81 10.36 -25.60
N ALA A 51 -9.36 9.14 -25.59
CA ALA A 51 -10.66 8.84 -25.01
C ALA A 51 -10.47 8.17 -23.63
N ALA A 52 -11.29 8.59 -22.67
CA ALA A 52 -11.38 7.91 -21.38
C ALA A 52 -11.92 6.48 -21.56
N PRO A 53 -11.43 5.52 -20.78
CA PRO A 53 -11.98 4.16 -20.78
C PRO A 53 -13.44 4.17 -20.28
N GLN A 54 -14.27 3.28 -20.84
CA GLN A 54 -15.60 3.03 -20.29
C GLN A 54 -15.45 2.24 -18.98
N LEU A 55 -16.06 2.75 -17.90
CA LEU A 55 -15.96 2.17 -16.57
C LEU A 55 -17.32 1.66 -16.08
N ASP A 56 -17.29 0.61 -15.28
CA ASP A 56 -18.46 0.12 -14.53
C ASP A 56 -18.72 0.98 -13.28
N THR A 57 -19.70 0.60 -12.47
CA THR A 57 -20.10 1.31 -11.24
C THR A 57 -18.93 1.50 -10.26
N PHE A 58 -18.01 0.55 -10.20
CA PHE A 58 -16.87 0.54 -9.25
C PHE A 58 -15.58 1.12 -9.83
N GLY A 59 -15.58 1.50 -11.11
CA GLY A 59 -14.41 1.98 -11.83
C GLY A 59 -13.65 0.88 -12.57
N GLY A 60 -14.21 -0.31 -12.73
CA GLY A 60 -13.66 -1.40 -13.53
C GLY A 60 -13.71 -1.10 -15.03
N TRP A 61 -12.75 -1.58 -15.79
CA TRP A 61 -12.59 -1.32 -17.22
C TRP A 61 -13.49 -2.22 -18.07
N VAL A 62 -14.65 -1.72 -18.50
CA VAL A 62 -15.70 -2.49 -19.24
C VAL A 62 -15.15 -3.15 -20.51
N ASN A 63 -14.34 -2.43 -21.28
CA ASN A 63 -13.74 -2.93 -22.52
C ASN A 63 -12.32 -3.47 -22.32
N GLY A 64 -11.97 -3.85 -21.08
CA GLY A 64 -10.70 -4.44 -20.72
C GLY A 64 -10.57 -5.91 -21.07
N PRO A 65 -9.50 -6.59 -20.61
CA PRO A 65 -9.36 -8.03 -20.74
C PRO A 65 -10.55 -8.78 -20.14
N HIS A 66 -10.95 -9.88 -20.79
CA HIS A 66 -12.07 -10.67 -20.30
C HIS A 66 -11.77 -11.33 -18.97
N CYS A 67 -12.59 -11.05 -17.98
CA CYS A 67 -12.56 -11.65 -16.64
C CYS A 67 -13.65 -12.70 -16.48
N SER A 68 -13.56 -13.48 -15.42
CA SER A 68 -14.67 -14.33 -14.96
C SER A 68 -15.88 -13.46 -14.57
N ALA A 69 -17.08 -14.02 -14.65
CA ALA A 69 -18.32 -13.30 -14.35
C ALA A 69 -18.31 -12.63 -12.96
N GLY A 70 -19.03 -11.53 -12.84
CA GLY A 70 -19.20 -10.82 -11.56
C GLY A 70 -19.80 -11.72 -10.48
N THR A 71 -19.32 -11.55 -9.25
CA THR A 71 -19.77 -12.33 -8.08
C THR A 71 -20.46 -11.48 -7.02
N GLY A 72 -20.56 -10.17 -7.26
CA GLY A 72 -21.02 -9.20 -6.26
C GLY A 72 -19.93 -8.70 -5.33
N PHE A 73 -18.70 -9.24 -5.43
CA PHE A 73 -17.55 -8.87 -4.56
C PHE A 73 -16.26 -8.80 -5.38
N PHE A 74 -15.28 -8.03 -4.87
CA PHE A 74 -13.95 -7.94 -5.47
C PHE A 74 -13.16 -9.25 -5.28
N ARG A 75 -12.36 -9.60 -6.27
CA ARG A 75 -11.42 -10.74 -6.19
C ARG A 75 -10.20 -10.51 -7.08
N PRO A 76 -9.03 -11.12 -6.77
CA PRO A 76 -7.89 -11.12 -7.69
C PRO A 76 -8.03 -12.19 -8.77
N GLU A 77 -7.58 -11.87 -10.00
CA GLU A 77 -7.52 -12.82 -11.12
C GLU A 77 -6.28 -12.52 -11.98
N LYS A 78 -5.60 -13.57 -12.48
CA LYS A 78 -4.44 -13.40 -13.36
C LYS A 78 -4.88 -13.63 -14.81
N ILE A 79 -4.77 -12.58 -15.65
CA ILE A 79 -5.25 -12.58 -17.03
C ILE A 79 -4.12 -12.12 -17.94
N GLY A 80 -3.77 -12.90 -18.95
CA GLY A 80 -2.72 -12.53 -19.89
C GLY A 80 -1.34 -12.27 -19.27
N GLY A 81 -1.04 -12.90 -18.12
CA GLY A 81 0.21 -12.72 -17.40
C GLY A 81 0.23 -11.53 -16.42
N ARG A 82 -0.83 -10.71 -16.37
CA ARG A 82 -1.02 -9.61 -15.42
C ARG A 82 -2.03 -9.99 -14.34
N TRP A 83 -1.77 -9.58 -13.11
CA TRP A 83 -2.76 -9.62 -12.05
C TRP A 83 -3.70 -8.42 -12.12
N TRP A 84 -4.97 -8.70 -11.87
CA TRP A 84 -6.05 -7.73 -11.77
C TRP A 84 -6.84 -7.97 -10.49
N LEU A 85 -7.44 -6.92 -9.97
CA LEU A 85 -8.69 -7.08 -9.23
C LEU A 85 -9.82 -7.17 -10.26
N VAL A 86 -10.88 -7.88 -9.89
CA VAL A 86 -12.12 -7.96 -10.69
C VAL A 86 -13.22 -7.38 -9.84
N THR A 87 -13.97 -6.45 -10.41
CA THR A 87 -15.07 -5.77 -9.70
C THR A 87 -16.24 -6.73 -9.39
N PRO A 88 -17.16 -6.34 -8.52
CA PRO A 88 -18.42 -7.04 -8.30
C PRO A 88 -19.20 -7.33 -9.58
N GLU A 89 -19.09 -6.47 -10.61
CA GLU A 89 -19.73 -6.60 -11.91
C GLU A 89 -18.96 -7.47 -12.91
N GLY A 90 -17.69 -7.83 -12.60
CA GLY A 90 -16.90 -8.74 -13.45
C GLY A 90 -15.93 -8.05 -14.41
N HIS A 91 -15.50 -6.82 -14.13
CA HIS A 91 -14.54 -6.09 -14.97
C HIS A 91 -13.16 -5.96 -14.30
N PRO A 92 -12.05 -5.95 -15.08
CA PRO A 92 -10.71 -5.76 -14.54
C PRO A 92 -10.57 -4.37 -13.90
N PHE A 93 -9.93 -4.33 -12.74
CA PHE A 93 -9.85 -3.16 -11.91
C PHE A 93 -8.44 -3.01 -11.30
N ILE A 94 -7.95 -1.77 -11.25
CA ILE A 94 -6.77 -1.36 -10.49
C ILE A 94 -7.22 -0.36 -9.42
N HIS A 95 -6.96 -0.67 -8.16
CA HIS A 95 -7.35 0.19 -7.05
C HIS A 95 -6.37 1.35 -6.87
N VAL A 96 -6.76 2.55 -7.26
CA VAL A 96 -5.97 3.79 -7.18
C VAL A 96 -6.53 4.65 -6.05
N GLY A 97 -5.84 4.68 -4.91
CA GLY A 97 -6.40 5.27 -3.72
C GLY A 97 -5.46 6.19 -2.94
N VAL A 98 -6.02 6.78 -1.91
CA VAL A 98 -5.34 7.58 -0.89
C VAL A 98 -5.66 7.02 0.49
N ALA A 99 -4.64 6.83 1.33
CA ALA A 99 -4.82 6.37 2.70
C ALA A 99 -5.12 7.54 3.66
N ALA A 100 -5.71 7.23 4.81
CA ALA A 100 -6.02 8.17 5.88
C ALA A 100 -6.82 9.39 5.40
N VAL A 101 -7.84 9.15 4.58
CA VAL A 101 -8.80 10.17 4.16
C VAL A 101 -9.76 10.42 5.32
N ASN A 102 -9.40 11.35 6.21
CA ASN A 102 -10.19 11.68 7.38
C ASN A 102 -10.06 13.17 7.72
N PRO A 103 -11.02 13.75 8.46
CA PRO A 103 -10.89 15.08 9.02
C PRO A 103 -9.90 15.02 10.19
N ASP A 104 -8.73 15.63 10.02
CA ASP A 104 -7.69 15.63 11.06
C ASP A 104 -8.13 16.43 12.30
N SER A 105 -7.61 16.05 13.45
CA SER A 105 -7.95 16.64 14.74
C SER A 105 -6.95 17.68 15.25
N GLY A 106 -5.89 17.99 14.48
CA GLY A 106 -4.88 19.00 14.83
C GLY A 106 -5.49 20.40 14.96
N PRO A 107 -4.86 21.29 15.74
CA PRO A 107 -5.39 22.66 15.96
C PRO A 107 -5.57 23.45 14.67
N THR A 108 -4.60 23.36 13.74
CA THR A 108 -4.68 24.05 12.43
C THR A 108 -5.83 23.50 11.60
N PHE A 109 -6.01 22.18 11.57
CA PHE A 109 -7.10 21.51 10.87
C PHE A 109 -8.48 21.90 11.43
N LYS A 110 -8.64 21.92 12.76
CA LYS A 110 -9.91 22.34 13.39
C LYS A 110 -10.31 23.75 13.02
N ALA A 111 -9.36 24.68 13.04
CA ALA A 111 -9.60 26.08 12.66
C ALA A 111 -9.97 26.20 11.17
N ALA A 112 -9.32 25.45 10.28
CA ALA A 112 -9.64 25.43 8.86
C ALA A 112 -10.99 24.74 8.58
N PHE A 113 -11.26 23.61 9.24
CA PHE A 113 -12.50 22.86 9.10
C PHE A 113 -13.73 23.72 9.40
N ALA A 114 -13.70 24.46 10.53
CA ALA A 114 -14.79 25.34 10.92
C ALA A 114 -15.09 26.47 9.92
N LYS A 115 -14.10 26.85 9.10
CA LYS A 115 -14.26 27.89 8.07
C LYS A 115 -14.73 27.33 6.73
N LEU A 116 -14.33 26.11 6.39
CA LEU A 116 -14.50 25.55 5.04
C LEU A 116 -15.71 24.62 4.92
N TYR A 117 -16.11 23.97 6.02
CA TYR A 117 -17.11 22.90 5.95
C TYR A 117 -18.27 23.13 6.92
N HIS A 118 -19.48 22.80 6.45
CA HIS A 118 -20.70 22.84 7.25
C HIS A 118 -20.91 21.57 8.10
N GLY A 119 -19.86 20.81 8.35
CA GLY A 119 -19.86 19.58 9.14
C GLY A 119 -19.16 18.41 8.44
N GLN A 120 -19.12 17.26 9.11
CA GLN A 120 -18.37 16.09 8.64
C GLN A 120 -18.91 15.52 7.31
N SER A 121 -20.23 15.53 7.09
CA SER A 121 -20.84 15.07 5.83
C SER A 121 -20.49 15.97 4.65
N ASP A 122 -20.38 17.28 4.88
CA ASP A 122 -19.95 18.22 3.85
C ASP A 122 -18.48 18.02 3.49
N TRP A 123 -17.62 17.86 4.51
CA TRP A 123 -16.22 17.51 4.32
C TRP A 123 -16.07 16.20 3.52
N ALA A 124 -16.80 15.14 3.91
CA ALA A 124 -16.71 13.84 3.25
C ALA A 124 -17.09 13.93 1.76
N ARG A 125 -18.16 14.67 1.44
CA ARG A 125 -18.58 14.92 0.06
C ARG A 125 -17.51 15.67 -0.74
N GLN A 126 -16.91 16.71 -0.16
CA GLN A 126 -15.86 17.49 -0.83
C GLN A 126 -14.56 16.71 -0.96
N ALA A 127 -14.16 15.91 0.04
CA ALA A 127 -12.99 15.03 -0.02
C ALA A 127 -13.15 13.95 -1.11
N ALA A 128 -14.31 13.30 -1.18
CA ALA A 128 -14.60 12.33 -2.24
C ALA A 128 -14.59 12.98 -3.63
N ALA A 129 -15.19 14.17 -3.78
CA ALA A 129 -15.16 14.92 -5.03
C ALA A 129 -13.74 15.30 -5.46
N LEU A 130 -12.88 15.71 -4.52
CA LEU A 130 -11.46 15.99 -4.79
C LEU A 130 -10.76 14.75 -5.32
N LEU A 131 -10.97 13.59 -4.69
CA LEU A 131 -10.35 12.33 -5.12
C LEU A 131 -10.82 11.92 -6.52
N HIS A 132 -12.12 11.92 -6.77
CA HIS A 132 -12.67 11.62 -8.09
C HIS A 132 -12.15 12.56 -9.18
N ALA A 133 -12.09 13.87 -8.91
CA ALA A 133 -11.59 14.87 -9.86
C ALA A 133 -10.15 14.60 -10.28
N HIS A 134 -9.36 13.93 -9.43
CA HIS A 134 -7.96 13.59 -9.73
C HIS A 134 -7.76 12.09 -10.08
N GLY A 135 -8.83 11.40 -10.48
CA GLY A 135 -8.78 10.04 -11.01
C GLY A 135 -8.51 8.96 -9.96
N PHE A 136 -8.70 9.25 -8.67
CA PHE A 136 -8.71 8.22 -7.64
C PHE A 136 -10.08 7.53 -7.62
N ASN A 137 -10.07 6.21 -7.49
CA ASN A 137 -11.26 5.38 -7.40
C ASN A 137 -11.44 4.72 -6.03
N GLY A 138 -10.53 5.00 -5.09
CA GLY A 138 -10.57 4.35 -3.80
C GLY A 138 -9.92 5.09 -2.64
N THR A 139 -10.16 4.53 -1.43
CA THR A 139 -9.55 4.94 -0.17
C THR A 139 -8.83 3.79 0.51
N GLY A 140 -7.71 4.11 1.15
CA GLY A 140 -6.90 3.15 1.90
C GLY A 140 -7.20 3.16 3.40
N ASN A 141 -6.39 2.42 4.15
CA ASN A 141 -6.52 2.29 5.60
C ASN A 141 -6.58 3.65 6.33
N TRP A 142 -7.18 3.66 7.52
CA TRP A 142 -7.40 4.83 8.38
C TRP A 142 -8.25 5.96 7.78
N SER A 143 -8.99 5.67 6.72
CA SER A 143 -9.97 6.60 6.19
C SER A 143 -11.24 6.65 7.06
N ALA A 144 -11.98 7.74 6.99
CA ALA A 144 -13.25 7.91 7.69
C ALA A 144 -14.39 7.15 6.98
N ASP A 145 -14.27 5.82 6.90
CA ASP A 145 -15.14 4.97 6.09
C ASP A 145 -16.62 5.19 6.40
N THR A 146 -16.99 5.34 7.70
CA THR A 146 -18.36 5.59 8.13
C THR A 146 -18.96 6.88 7.56
N LEU A 147 -18.14 7.86 7.21
CA LEU A 147 -18.54 9.08 6.53
C LEU A 147 -18.51 8.93 5.00
N LEU A 148 -17.43 8.34 4.48
CA LEU A 148 -17.19 8.24 3.04
C LEU A 148 -18.14 7.27 2.33
N VAL A 149 -18.68 6.26 3.03
CA VAL A 149 -19.70 5.37 2.46
C VAL A 149 -21.07 6.02 2.29
N THR A 150 -21.31 7.18 2.91
CA THR A 150 -22.60 7.91 2.83
C THR A 150 -22.65 8.94 1.70
N VAL A 151 -21.54 9.20 1.02
CA VAL A 151 -21.51 10.18 -0.07
C VAL A 151 -22.17 9.64 -1.35
N PRO A 152 -22.81 10.49 -2.18
CA PRO A 152 -23.48 10.04 -3.41
C PRO A 152 -22.54 9.35 -4.41
N GLN A 153 -21.31 9.86 -4.55
CA GLN A 153 -20.26 9.27 -5.39
C GLN A 153 -19.30 8.50 -4.48
N ARG A 154 -19.62 7.25 -4.23
CA ARG A 154 -18.79 6.37 -3.38
C ARG A 154 -17.45 6.06 -4.03
N LEU A 155 -16.47 5.78 -3.17
CA LEU A 155 -15.15 5.26 -3.53
C LEU A 155 -15.06 3.81 -3.03
N VAL A 156 -14.35 2.96 -3.76
CA VAL A 156 -14.00 1.63 -3.28
C VAL A 156 -13.08 1.77 -2.08
N TYR A 157 -13.31 1.04 -1.00
CA TYR A 157 -12.55 1.25 0.23
C TYR A 157 -11.96 -0.04 0.80
N THR A 158 -10.95 0.11 1.65
CA THR A 158 -10.35 -0.97 2.43
C THR A 158 -10.51 -0.67 3.91
N ARG A 159 -10.72 -1.69 4.75
CA ARG A 159 -10.97 -1.54 6.18
C ARG A 159 -9.86 -2.18 7.01
N GLY A 160 -9.32 -1.43 7.98
CA GLY A 160 -8.38 -1.94 8.98
C GLY A 160 -9.07 -2.42 10.24
N VAL A 161 -8.62 -3.58 10.76
CA VAL A 161 -9.09 -4.18 12.02
C VAL A 161 -7.88 -4.77 12.75
N ASP A 162 -7.44 -4.13 13.82
CA ASP A 162 -6.15 -4.39 14.47
C ASP A 162 -6.24 -5.57 15.49
N PHE A 163 -6.28 -6.82 15.02
CA PHE A 163 -6.44 -8.02 15.85
C PHE A 163 -5.32 -8.19 16.88
N MET A 164 -4.08 -8.24 16.43
CA MET A 164 -2.92 -8.48 17.29
C MET A 164 -2.64 -7.30 18.19
N SER A 165 -2.78 -6.07 17.67
CA SER A 165 -2.62 -4.86 18.46
C SER A 165 -3.67 -4.79 19.59
N ALA A 166 -4.94 -5.06 19.30
CA ALA A 166 -6.00 -5.08 20.30
C ALA A 166 -5.80 -6.20 21.33
N PHE A 167 -5.40 -7.39 20.89
CA PHE A 167 -5.11 -8.51 21.80
C PHE A 167 -3.91 -8.22 22.71
N GLY A 168 -2.80 -7.77 22.15
CA GLY A 168 -1.61 -7.39 22.90
C GLY A 168 -1.89 -6.28 23.92
N LYS A 169 -2.72 -5.29 23.54
CA LYS A 169 -3.18 -4.23 24.44
C LYS A 169 -4.01 -4.79 25.60
N LYS A 170 -4.93 -5.73 25.33
CA LYS A 170 -5.73 -6.43 26.36
C LYS A 170 -4.86 -7.16 27.36
N LEU A 171 -3.72 -7.71 26.92
CA LEU A 171 -2.75 -8.40 27.78
C LEU A 171 -1.74 -7.45 28.46
N GLY A 172 -1.74 -6.15 28.18
CA GLY A 172 -0.74 -5.20 28.68
C GLY A 172 0.67 -5.41 28.07
N LEU A 173 0.78 -6.04 26.91
CA LEU A 173 2.05 -6.39 26.25
C LEU A 173 2.45 -5.44 25.15
N THR A 174 1.74 -4.33 24.94
CA THR A 174 2.03 -3.36 23.87
C THR A 174 2.61 -2.07 24.41
N HIS A 175 3.37 -1.39 23.54
CA HIS A 175 3.83 -0.03 23.74
C HIS A 175 3.79 0.74 22.41
N VAL A 176 3.89 2.07 22.48
CA VAL A 176 3.91 2.91 21.28
C VAL A 176 5.29 2.89 20.65
N VAL A 177 5.35 2.53 19.39
CA VAL A 177 6.53 2.67 18.53
C VAL A 177 6.15 3.60 17.37
N ALA A 178 7.12 4.29 16.82
CA ALA A 178 6.89 5.18 15.69
C ALA A 178 6.30 4.40 14.48
N GLY A 179 5.08 4.74 14.08
CA GLY A 179 4.41 4.16 12.91
C GLY A 179 3.61 2.87 13.15
N HIS A 180 3.84 2.15 14.25
CA HIS A 180 3.15 0.88 14.51
C HIS A 180 3.05 0.53 16.01
N THR A 181 2.40 -0.58 16.33
CA THR A 181 2.34 -1.12 17.68
C THR A 181 3.60 -1.92 17.99
N GLY A 182 4.32 -1.55 19.05
CA GLY A 182 5.41 -2.33 19.61
C GLY A 182 4.89 -3.40 20.59
N TYR A 183 5.64 -4.50 20.71
CA TYR A 183 5.32 -5.60 21.63
C TYR A 183 6.47 -5.87 22.60
N ALA A 184 6.15 -6.36 23.79
CA ALA A 184 7.14 -6.73 24.81
C ALA A 184 8.14 -7.74 24.23
N ASP A 185 9.45 -7.45 24.38
CA ASP A 185 10.56 -8.23 23.82
C ASP A 185 10.48 -8.43 22.29
N GLU A 186 9.75 -7.54 21.59
CA GLU A 186 9.47 -7.61 20.14
C GLU A 186 8.72 -8.90 19.72
N LEU A 187 7.94 -9.52 20.60
CA LEU A 187 7.23 -10.77 20.36
C LEU A 187 5.71 -10.55 20.32
N ILE A 188 5.08 -10.87 19.20
CA ILE A 188 3.62 -10.90 19.12
C ILE A 188 3.09 -12.12 19.88
N PRO A 189 2.05 -11.98 20.74
CA PRO A 189 1.55 -13.07 21.60
C PRO A 189 0.64 -14.08 20.86
N VAL A 190 1.05 -14.51 19.66
CA VAL A 190 0.24 -15.36 18.77
C VAL A 190 0.01 -16.78 19.29
N PHE A 191 0.87 -17.26 20.21
CA PHE A 191 0.75 -18.58 20.86
C PHE A 191 -0.02 -18.55 22.16
N HIS A 192 -0.53 -17.38 22.59
CA HIS A 192 -1.36 -17.28 23.78
C HIS A 192 -2.64 -18.14 23.64
N PRO A 193 -3.03 -18.96 24.66
CA PRO A 193 -4.15 -19.87 24.54
C PRO A 193 -5.50 -19.18 24.27
N ASP A 194 -5.66 -17.94 24.72
CA ASP A 194 -6.88 -17.17 24.51
C ASP A 194 -6.94 -16.47 23.14
N PHE A 195 -5.85 -16.47 22.37
CA PHE A 195 -5.82 -15.76 21.09
C PHE A 195 -6.84 -16.29 20.06
N PRO A 196 -7.05 -17.61 19.90
CA PRO A 196 -8.08 -18.12 18.99
C PRO A 196 -9.49 -17.64 19.33
N LYS A 197 -9.86 -17.71 20.62
CA LYS A 197 -11.17 -17.23 21.10
C LYS A 197 -11.31 -15.72 20.88
N PHE A 198 -10.26 -14.95 21.19
CA PHE A 198 -10.25 -13.52 20.95
C PHE A 198 -10.46 -13.19 19.48
N CYS A 199 -9.81 -13.90 18.54
CA CYS A 199 -9.99 -13.69 17.11
C CYS A 199 -11.45 -13.89 16.68
N ASP A 200 -12.09 -14.98 17.11
CA ASP A 200 -13.49 -15.27 16.78
C ASP A 200 -14.45 -14.19 17.33
N GLU A 201 -14.24 -13.71 18.55
CA GLU A 201 -15.03 -12.64 19.16
C GLU A 201 -14.79 -11.29 18.48
N TYR A 202 -13.52 -10.96 18.21
CA TYR A 202 -13.12 -9.67 17.66
C TYR A 202 -13.52 -9.49 16.18
N ALA A 203 -13.58 -10.59 15.43
CA ALA A 203 -14.03 -10.57 14.04
C ALA A 203 -15.52 -10.17 13.90
N GLN A 204 -16.36 -10.30 14.95
CA GLN A 204 -17.79 -10.01 14.87
C GLN A 204 -18.11 -8.56 14.44
N GLN A 205 -17.19 -7.61 14.67
CA GLN A 205 -17.34 -6.23 14.20
C GLN A 205 -17.40 -6.11 12.66
N LEU A 206 -16.95 -7.14 11.91
CA LEU A 206 -16.99 -7.17 10.45
C LEU A 206 -18.41 -7.43 9.93
N ALA A 207 -19.32 -7.97 10.73
CA ALA A 207 -20.69 -8.26 10.34
C ALA A 207 -21.46 -7.03 9.80
N THR A 208 -21.03 -5.83 10.20
CA THR A 208 -21.65 -4.57 9.74
C THR A 208 -21.34 -4.20 8.30
N THR A 209 -20.28 -4.75 7.71
CA THR A 209 -19.82 -4.43 6.36
C THR A 209 -19.68 -5.62 5.44
N LYS A 210 -19.99 -6.84 5.90
CA LYS A 210 -19.78 -8.09 5.17
C LYS A 210 -20.56 -8.21 3.84
N ASP A 211 -21.60 -7.41 3.67
CA ASP A 211 -22.45 -7.43 2.47
C ASP A 211 -22.27 -6.13 1.64
N ASP A 212 -21.31 -5.27 1.95
CA ASP A 212 -21.09 -4.02 1.20
C ASP A 212 -20.19 -4.24 -0.02
N PRO A 213 -20.72 -4.21 -1.27
CA PRO A 213 -19.93 -4.48 -2.46
C PRO A 213 -18.84 -3.44 -2.76
N TRP A 214 -18.83 -2.31 -2.07
CA TRP A 214 -17.79 -1.29 -2.20
C TRP A 214 -16.58 -1.56 -1.29
N LEU A 215 -16.68 -2.45 -0.31
CA LEU A 215 -15.53 -2.90 0.46
C LEU A 215 -14.68 -3.85 -0.39
N LEU A 216 -13.44 -3.45 -0.67
CA LEU A 216 -12.52 -4.28 -1.40
C LEU A 216 -11.93 -5.40 -0.54
N GLY A 217 -11.56 -5.05 0.68
CA GLY A 217 -10.91 -6.03 1.56
C GLY A 217 -10.54 -5.49 2.94
N ILE A 218 -10.03 -6.40 3.76
CA ILE A 218 -9.82 -6.20 5.20
C ILE A 218 -8.35 -6.39 5.53
N TYR A 219 -7.75 -5.39 6.20
CA TYR A 219 -6.45 -5.52 6.86
C TYR A 219 -6.64 -5.98 8.29
N SER A 220 -5.81 -6.89 8.76
CA SER A 220 -5.91 -7.44 10.10
C SER A 220 -4.99 -6.78 11.14
N ASP A 221 -4.02 -6.04 10.71
CA ASP A 221 -3.10 -5.24 11.53
C ASP A 221 -2.26 -4.31 10.62
N ASN A 222 -1.39 -3.51 11.21
CA ASN A 222 -0.44 -2.68 10.49
C ASN A 222 1.00 -2.97 10.94
N GLU A 223 1.87 -3.31 9.97
CA GLU A 223 3.32 -3.43 10.17
C GLU A 223 3.67 -4.25 11.42
N LEU A 224 3.10 -5.48 11.50
CA LEU A 224 3.39 -6.37 12.61
C LEU A 224 4.90 -6.53 12.79
N GLN A 225 5.36 -6.34 14.00
CA GLN A 225 6.76 -6.50 14.36
C GLN A 225 7.21 -7.95 14.13
N LEU A 226 8.15 -8.15 13.22
CA LEU A 226 8.72 -9.45 12.84
C LEU A 226 10.22 -9.43 13.13
N PRO A 227 10.63 -9.59 14.39
CA PRO A 227 12.01 -9.35 14.78
C PRO A 227 12.94 -10.47 14.31
N THR A 228 14.07 -10.08 13.76
CA THR A 228 15.15 -11.01 13.37
C THR A 228 15.71 -11.82 14.55
N ASN A 229 15.48 -11.37 15.77
CA ASN A 229 15.96 -12.01 17.00
C ASN A 229 14.86 -12.74 17.78
N SER A 230 13.69 -13.01 17.17
CA SER A 230 12.53 -13.61 17.87
C SER A 230 12.84 -14.93 18.60
N ILE A 231 13.68 -15.80 18.01
CA ILE A 231 14.14 -17.04 18.67
C ILE A 231 14.88 -16.73 19.98
N LYS A 232 15.86 -15.80 19.94
CA LYS A 232 16.62 -15.45 21.13
C LYS A 232 15.78 -14.75 22.19
N SER A 233 14.84 -13.91 21.78
CA SER A 233 13.91 -13.23 22.68
C SER A 233 12.97 -14.24 23.33
N SER A 234 12.40 -15.17 22.57
CA SER A 234 11.52 -16.24 23.12
C SER A 234 12.24 -17.15 24.10
N LEU A 235 13.50 -17.52 23.88
CA LEU A 235 14.29 -18.34 24.79
C LEU A 235 14.62 -17.65 26.12
N LYS A 236 14.57 -16.33 26.19
CA LYS A 236 14.75 -15.57 27.44
C LYS A 236 13.47 -15.50 28.28
N ARG A 237 12.31 -15.77 27.70
CA ARG A 237 11.04 -15.77 28.40
C ARG A 237 10.97 -16.94 29.39
N PRO A 238 10.19 -16.83 30.48
CA PRO A 238 9.97 -17.95 31.41
C PRO A 238 9.31 -19.13 30.68
N ALA A 239 9.50 -20.34 31.18
CA ALA A 239 8.89 -21.56 30.62
C ALA A 239 7.35 -21.54 30.63
N THR A 240 6.76 -20.67 31.43
CA THR A 240 5.32 -20.42 31.50
C THR A 240 4.79 -19.51 30.39
N ASP A 241 5.69 -18.84 29.61
CA ASP A 241 5.29 -18.07 28.44
C ASP A 241 4.87 -19.03 27.31
N PRO A 242 3.65 -18.92 26.77
CA PRO A 242 3.14 -19.89 25.78
C PRO A 242 3.97 -20.00 24.49
N GLY A 243 4.68 -18.95 24.11
CA GLY A 243 5.54 -18.95 22.92
C GLY A 243 6.83 -19.75 23.09
N ARG A 244 7.30 -19.91 24.35
CA ARG A 244 8.56 -20.63 24.59
C ARG A 244 8.48 -22.14 24.39
N PRO A 245 7.52 -22.87 24.94
CA PRO A 245 7.35 -24.31 24.66
C PRO A 245 7.12 -24.59 23.17
N GLU A 246 6.40 -23.72 22.48
CA GLU A 246 6.19 -23.84 21.02
C GLU A 246 7.53 -23.74 20.27
N LEU A 247 8.37 -22.75 20.60
CA LEU A 247 9.70 -22.62 20.02
C LEU A 247 10.58 -23.83 20.33
N GLU A 248 10.60 -24.31 21.58
CA GLU A 248 11.40 -25.46 21.97
C GLU A 248 10.98 -26.72 21.20
N THR A 249 9.68 -26.94 21.00
CA THR A 249 9.13 -28.01 20.16
C THR A 249 9.54 -27.85 18.71
N TRP A 250 9.45 -26.63 18.16
CA TRP A 250 9.83 -26.33 16.78
C TRP A 250 11.32 -26.56 16.51
N LEU A 251 12.21 -26.14 17.44
CA LEU A 251 13.65 -26.35 17.38
C LEU A 251 13.99 -27.85 17.45
N ALA A 252 13.39 -28.59 18.39
CA ALA A 252 13.63 -30.02 18.56
C ALA A 252 13.23 -30.83 17.33
N ALA A 253 12.06 -30.56 16.75
CA ALA A 253 11.55 -31.23 15.56
C ALA A 253 12.50 -31.06 14.36
N ARG A 254 13.21 -29.93 14.28
CA ARG A 254 14.17 -29.62 13.20
C ARG A 254 15.62 -29.92 13.55
N ARG A 255 15.87 -30.40 14.78
CA ARG A 255 17.23 -30.69 15.31
C ARG A 255 18.14 -29.45 15.27
N ILE A 256 17.56 -28.26 15.49
CA ILE A 256 18.28 -26.99 15.48
C ILE A 256 18.87 -26.71 16.86
N ASN A 257 20.18 -26.45 16.90
CA ASN A 257 20.84 -26.03 18.14
C ASN A 257 20.68 -24.50 18.32
N PRO A 258 20.00 -24.02 19.38
CA PRO A 258 19.76 -22.59 19.60
C PRO A 258 21.00 -21.76 19.83
N LYS A 259 22.17 -22.39 20.05
CA LYS A 259 23.48 -21.69 20.14
C LYS A 259 24.08 -21.35 18.77
N ASN A 260 23.66 -22.04 17.70
CA ASN A 260 24.24 -21.96 16.35
C ASN A 260 23.17 -21.60 15.29
N LEU A 261 22.28 -20.66 15.60
CA LEU A 261 21.19 -20.25 14.72
C LEU A 261 21.72 -19.61 13.42
N THR A 262 21.24 -20.09 12.30
CA THR A 262 21.45 -19.49 10.97
C THR A 262 20.42 -18.39 10.66
N ALA A 263 20.61 -17.65 9.58
CA ALA A 263 19.60 -16.73 9.07
C ALA A 263 18.34 -17.49 8.63
N ALA A 264 18.51 -18.62 7.91
CA ALA A 264 17.41 -19.45 7.46
C ALA A 264 16.53 -19.97 8.62
N ASP A 265 17.14 -20.38 9.76
CA ASP A 265 16.36 -20.80 10.94
C ASP A 265 15.47 -19.66 11.48
N ARG A 266 15.97 -18.42 11.45
CA ARG A 266 15.20 -17.24 11.90
C ARG A 266 14.05 -16.94 10.94
N ASP A 267 14.31 -17.01 9.64
CA ASP A 267 13.31 -16.75 8.60
C ASP A 267 12.20 -17.80 8.64
N GLU A 268 12.55 -19.08 8.82
CA GLU A 268 11.59 -20.18 8.98
C GLU A 268 10.77 -20.07 10.27
N TRP A 269 11.39 -19.63 11.38
CA TRP A 269 10.63 -19.39 12.61
C TRP A 269 9.65 -18.22 12.46
N THR A 270 10.08 -17.12 11.81
CA THR A 270 9.20 -16.00 11.51
C THR A 270 8.02 -16.44 10.64
N ALA A 271 8.27 -17.25 9.63
CA ALA A 271 7.23 -17.83 8.78
C ALA A 271 6.26 -18.71 9.60
N HIS A 272 6.75 -19.52 10.54
CA HIS A 272 5.92 -20.35 11.44
C HIS A 272 5.02 -19.49 12.34
N VAL A 273 5.55 -18.42 12.92
CA VAL A 273 4.78 -17.45 13.72
C VAL A 273 3.67 -16.82 12.87
N MET A 274 3.99 -16.39 11.64
CA MET A 274 3.02 -15.75 10.75
C MET A 274 2.02 -16.75 10.16
N GLU A 275 2.40 -17.99 9.94
CA GLU A 275 1.45 -19.04 9.52
C GLU A 275 0.34 -19.23 10.58
N ARG A 276 0.73 -19.28 11.85
CA ARG A 276 -0.25 -19.34 12.94
C ARG A 276 -1.13 -18.10 12.99
N TYR A 277 -0.53 -16.92 12.87
CA TYR A 277 -1.27 -15.66 12.84
C TYR A 277 -2.31 -15.63 11.70
N TYR A 278 -1.91 -15.90 10.46
CA TYR A 278 -2.82 -15.89 9.32
C TYR A 278 -3.89 -16.98 9.39
N THR A 279 -3.55 -18.14 9.93
CA THR A 279 -4.53 -19.24 10.15
C THR A 279 -5.64 -18.80 11.10
N LEU A 280 -5.28 -18.23 12.24
CA LEU A 280 -6.26 -17.87 13.28
C LEU A 280 -7.07 -16.63 12.87
N VAL A 281 -6.38 -15.57 12.48
CA VAL A 281 -7.04 -14.32 12.14
C VAL A 281 -7.82 -14.43 10.83
N GLY A 282 -7.21 -14.99 9.77
CA GLY A 282 -7.88 -15.21 8.50
C GLY A 282 -9.08 -16.15 8.63
N GLY A 283 -8.94 -17.22 9.42
CA GLY A 283 -10.06 -18.12 9.71
C GLY A 283 -11.21 -17.45 10.47
N ALA A 284 -10.90 -16.56 11.43
CA ALA A 284 -11.92 -15.80 12.16
C ALA A 284 -12.62 -14.78 11.26
N ILE A 285 -11.87 -14.07 10.40
CA ILE A 285 -12.44 -13.16 9.40
C ILE A 285 -13.38 -13.93 8.47
N GLN A 286 -12.93 -15.04 7.89
CA GLN A 286 -13.70 -15.83 6.92
C GLN A 286 -15.01 -16.39 7.50
N LYS A 287 -15.07 -16.70 8.79
CA LYS A 287 -16.32 -17.14 9.45
C LYS A 287 -17.40 -16.07 9.46
N VAL A 288 -17.03 -14.79 9.52
CA VAL A 288 -17.95 -13.64 9.60
C VAL A 288 -18.17 -13.02 8.24
N ASP A 289 -17.10 -12.87 7.49
CA ASP A 289 -17.05 -12.23 6.16
C ASP A 289 -16.32 -13.16 5.18
N PRO A 290 -17.02 -14.06 4.51
CA PRO A 290 -16.43 -15.00 3.56
C PRO A 290 -16.16 -14.41 2.17
N HIS A 291 -16.56 -13.16 1.93
CA HIS A 291 -16.62 -12.57 0.59
C HIS A 291 -15.50 -11.59 0.31
N HIS A 292 -15.12 -10.75 1.28
CA HIS A 292 -14.13 -9.72 1.06
C HIS A 292 -12.70 -10.26 1.14
N ILE A 293 -11.80 -9.61 0.41
CA ILE A 293 -10.40 -10.03 0.33
C ILE A 293 -9.71 -9.86 1.68
N TYR A 294 -9.13 -10.92 2.22
CA TYR A 294 -8.20 -10.80 3.34
C TYR A 294 -6.84 -10.30 2.83
N LEU A 295 -6.46 -9.08 3.22
CA LEU A 295 -5.28 -8.35 2.75
C LEU A 295 -4.06 -8.51 3.68
N GLY A 296 -4.22 -9.20 4.82
CA GLY A 296 -3.15 -9.40 5.80
C GLY A 296 -2.85 -8.19 6.66
N SER A 297 -1.60 -8.10 7.14
CA SER A 297 -1.15 -7.16 8.16
C SER A 297 -0.34 -5.98 7.61
N ARG A 298 -0.45 -5.66 6.33
CA ARG A 298 0.29 -4.56 5.68
C ARG A 298 1.79 -4.66 5.97
N LEU A 299 2.43 -5.65 5.35
CA LEU A 299 3.83 -5.98 5.60
C LEU A 299 4.75 -4.78 5.31
N HIS A 300 5.79 -4.61 6.13
CA HIS A 300 6.78 -3.55 5.99
C HIS A 300 8.18 -4.05 6.37
N GLY A 301 9.22 -3.49 5.76
CA GLY A 301 10.61 -3.72 6.14
C GLY A 301 11.11 -5.17 5.93
N ILE A 302 10.37 -5.96 5.15
CA ILE A 302 10.76 -7.34 4.84
C ILE A 302 11.80 -7.29 3.73
N ASP A 303 13.02 -7.68 4.09
CA ASP A 303 14.09 -7.82 3.12
C ASP A 303 13.78 -8.93 2.13
N ALA A 304 14.30 -8.77 0.92
CA ALA A 304 14.19 -9.70 -0.20
C ALA A 304 14.63 -11.15 0.10
N LYS A 305 15.12 -11.42 1.32
CA LYS A 305 15.69 -12.72 1.73
C LYS A 305 14.69 -13.64 2.42
N ASP A 306 13.49 -13.13 2.77
CA ASP A 306 12.51 -13.86 3.59
C ASP A 306 11.61 -14.78 2.77
N GLY A 307 12.20 -15.63 1.92
CA GLY A 307 11.47 -16.59 1.09
C GLY A 307 10.39 -17.42 1.83
N PRO A 308 10.66 -17.96 3.03
CA PRO A 308 9.67 -18.70 3.81
C PRO A 308 8.43 -17.87 4.16
N LEU A 309 8.59 -16.61 4.58
CA LEU A 309 7.47 -15.71 4.92
C LEU A 309 6.59 -15.41 3.69
N TRP A 310 7.21 -15.17 2.54
CA TRP A 310 6.47 -14.92 1.30
C TRP A 310 5.62 -16.11 0.86
N LYS A 311 6.15 -17.34 1.02
CA LYS A 311 5.40 -18.58 0.76
C LYS A 311 4.19 -18.71 1.67
N VAL A 312 4.37 -18.40 2.97
CA VAL A 312 3.27 -18.41 3.93
C VAL A 312 2.26 -17.32 3.60
N ALA A 313 2.68 -16.08 3.35
CA ALA A 313 1.78 -15.02 2.92
C ALA A 313 0.97 -15.43 1.67
N GLY A 314 1.62 -15.99 0.65
CA GLY A 314 0.97 -16.44 -0.58
C GLY A 314 -0.03 -17.59 -0.37
N LYS A 315 0.13 -18.41 0.67
CA LYS A 315 -0.80 -19.48 1.03
C LYS A 315 -2.12 -18.94 1.60
N TYR A 316 -2.05 -17.87 2.41
CA TYR A 316 -3.19 -17.38 3.17
C TYR A 316 -3.82 -16.09 2.62
N LEU A 317 -3.06 -15.28 1.88
CA LEU A 317 -3.50 -13.97 1.42
C LEU A 317 -3.78 -13.99 -0.10
N PRO A 318 -5.03 -13.75 -0.52
CA PRO A 318 -5.34 -13.60 -1.96
C PRO A 318 -4.65 -12.41 -2.62
N VAL A 319 -4.43 -11.33 -1.86
CA VAL A 319 -3.66 -10.13 -2.23
C VAL A 319 -2.79 -9.75 -1.04
N ILE A 320 -1.50 -9.47 -1.27
CA ILE A 320 -0.56 -9.12 -0.21
C ILE A 320 -0.39 -7.60 -0.16
N ALA A 321 -0.79 -7.00 0.96
CA ALA A 321 -0.63 -5.58 1.20
C ALA A 321 0.78 -5.26 1.73
N MET A 322 1.43 -4.26 1.11
CA MET A 322 2.80 -3.83 1.41
C MET A 322 2.90 -2.33 1.61
N ASN A 323 3.61 -1.89 2.66
CA ASN A 323 4.04 -0.52 2.84
C ASN A 323 5.45 -0.35 2.24
N VAL A 324 5.56 0.41 1.14
CA VAL A 324 6.76 0.43 0.27
C VAL A 324 7.46 1.78 0.38
N TYR A 325 8.45 1.89 1.25
CA TYR A 325 9.18 3.14 1.47
C TYR A 325 10.62 3.15 0.96
N GLY A 326 11.15 1.97 0.60
CA GLY A 326 12.56 1.78 0.22
C GLY A 326 12.86 2.12 -1.23
N ASP A 327 11.92 1.87 -2.12
CA ASP A 327 12.12 1.92 -3.56
C ASP A 327 11.81 3.31 -4.15
N TRP A 328 12.60 3.70 -5.15
CA TRP A 328 12.27 4.80 -6.06
C TRP A 328 11.51 4.30 -7.29
N THR A 329 11.85 3.09 -7.75
CA THR A 329 11.28 2.43 -8.92
C THR A 329 11.03 0.95 -8.60
N PRO A 330 9.84 0.56 -8.09
CA PRO A 330 9.61 -0.74 -7.46
C PRO A 330 9.32 -1.91 -8.43
N THR A 331 9.55 -1.79 -9.74
CA THR A 331 9.20 -2.83 -10.73
C THR A 331 9.74 -4.21 -10.35
N GLU A 332 11.05 -4.30 -10.15
CA GLU A 332 11.71 -5.59 -9.88
C GLU A 332 11.37 -6.12 -8.47
N THR A 333 11.22 -5.22 -7.51
CA THR A 333 10.81 -5.57 -6.14
C THR A 333 9.44 -6.26 -6.14
N VAL A 334 8.46 -5.71 -6.85
CA VAL A 334 7.11 -6.30 -6.95
C VAL A 334 7.14 -7.63 -7.71
N ARG A 335 7.90 -7.73 -8.81
CA ARG A 335 8.08 -8.99 -9.55
C ARG A 335 8.67 -10.09 -8.68
N GLN A 336 9.66 -9.74 -7.86
CA GLN A 336 10.29 -10.68 -6.94
C GLN A 336 9.31 -11.18 -5.87
N TRP A 337 8.52 -10.28 -5.27
CA TRP A 337 7.51 -10.64 -4.28
C TRP A 337 6.42 -11.54 -4.88
N GLU A 338 5.95 -11.23 -6.09
CA GLU A 338 5.01 -12.09 -6.83
C GLU A 338 5.60 -13.48 -7.08
N GLN A 339 6.85 -13.55 -7.53
CA GLN A 339 7.54 -14.83 -7.79
C GLN A 339 7.62 -15.71 -6.53
N TRP A 340 7.89 -15.11 -5.36
CA TRP A 340 8.02 -15.86 -4.11
C TRP A 340 6.68 -16.28 -3.51
N SER A 341 5.68 -15.44 -3.61
CA SER A 341 4.36 -15.66 -3.01
C SER A 341 3.37 -16.33 -3.94
N GLY A 342 3.52 -16.17 -5.25
CA GLY A 342 2.52 -16.54 -6.25
C GLY A 342 1.24 -15.70 -6.20
N ARG A 343 1.29 -14.48 -5.60
CA ARG A 343 0.14 -13.61 -5.38
C ARG A 343 0.39 -12.18 -5.83
N PRO A 344 -0.67 -11.43 -6.18
CA PRO A 344 -0.56 -10.00 -6.48
C PRO A 344 -0.27 -9.18 -5.23
N MET A 345 0.30 -8.01 -5.46
CA MET A 345 0.64 -7.03 -4.44
C MET A 345 -0.23 -5.78 -4.54
N MET A 346 -0.49 -5.16 -3.39
CA MET A 346 -1.04 -3.82 -3.28
C MET A 346 -0.07 -2.94 -2.47
N ALA A 347 0.40 -1.83 -3.04
CA ALA A 347 1.27 -0.87 -2.37
C ALA A 347 0.43 0.07 -1.49
N THR A 348 0.28 -0.26 -0.20
CA THR A 348 -0.70 0.37 0.69
C THR A 348 -0.21 1.60 1.42
N GLU A 349 1.10 1.88 1.40
CA GLU A 349 1.69 3.14 1.82
C GLU A 349 2.98 3.42 1.07
N TRP A 350 3.10 4.62 0.57
CA TRP A 350 4.30 5.19 -0.03
C TRP A 350 4.10 6.69 -0.26
N TYR A 351 5.16 7.47 -0.15
CA TYR A 351 5.14 8.92 -0.39
C TYR A 351 6.55 9.51 -0.59
N ALA A 352 6.58 10.73 -1.11
CA ALA A 352 7.71 11.63 -0.98
C ALA A 352 7.29 12.92 -0.26
N LYS A 353 8.23 13.53 0.47
CA LYS A 353 8.07 14.79 1.22
C LYS A 353 8.85 15.88 0.51
N ALA A 354 8.22 17.02 0.25
CA ALA A 354 8.90 18.18 -0.31
C ALA A 354 9.35 19.17 0.78
N HIS A 355 10.46 19.83 0.55
CA HIS A 355 11.05 20.81 1.49
C HIS A 355 10.71 22.26 1.15
N ASP A 356 9.85 22.52 0.18
CA ASP A 356 9.34 23.84 -0.21
C ASP A 356 8.08 24.28 0.54
N VAL A 357 7.64 23.52 1.55
CA VAL A 357 6.50 23.87 2.39
C VAL A 357 6.96 24.51 3.70
N PRO A 358 6.70 25.80 3.92
CA PRO A 358 7.11 26.48 5.16
C PRO A 358 6.49 25.84 6.40
N GLY A 359 7.28 25.70 7.47
CA GLY A 359 6.82 25.20 8.76
C GLY A 359 6.82 23.68 8.92
N LEU A 360 7.12 22.91 7.85
CA LEU A 360 7.27 21.46 7.90
C LEU A 360 8.74 21.08 7.77
N SER A 361 9.32 20.43 8.78
CA SER A 361 10.76 20.12 8.79
C SER A 361 11.14 18.82 8.07
N ASN A 362 10.20 17.89 7.92
CA ASN A 362 10.38 16.60 7.24
C ASN A 362 11.57 15.75 7.76
N LYS A 363 12.04 15.97 8.98
CA LYS A 363 13.30 15.39 9.52
C LYS A 363 13.19 13.91 9.85
N THR A 364 11.98 13.43 10.09
CA THR A 364 11.73 12.05 10.53
C THR A 364 10.77 11.31 9.62
N GLY A 365 10.52 10.04 9.90
CA GLY A 365 9.60 9.18 9.16
C GLY A 365 10.21 8.53 7.92
N ALA A 366 9.52 7.51 7.44
CA ALA A 366 9.85 6.79 6.22
C ALA A 366 9.60 7.64 4.95
N GLY A 367 9.83 7.06 3.81
CA GLY A 367 9.64 7.70 2.51
C GLY A 367 10.81 8.57 2.06
N TRP A 368 10.69 9.06 0.86
CA TRP A 368 11.70 9.89 0.22
C TRP A 368 11.54 11.36 0.57
N ASN A 369 12.64 12.11 0.59
CA ASN A 369 12.66 13.56 0.61
C ASN A 369 13.04 14.06 -0.77
N VAL A 370 12.39 15.13 -1.21
CA VAL A 370 12.64 15.83 -2.48
C VAL A 370 12.60 17.34 -2.24
N LYS A 371 13.03 18.13 -3.20
CA LYS A 371 13.11 19.59 -3.03
C LYS A 371 11.75 20.28 -3.11
N THR A 372 10.90 19.89 -4.08
CA THR A 372 9.70 20.65 -4.45
C THR A 372 8.45 19.76 -4.60
N GLN A 373 7.26 20.41 -4.66
CA GLN A 373 6.00 19.73 -5.00
C GLN A 373 6.05 19.11 -6.40
N ARG A 374 6.76 19.75 -7.34
CA ARG A 374 7.02 19.19 -8.67
C ARG A 374 7.79 17.86 -8.59
N ASP A 375 8.80 17.79 -7.74
CA ASP A 375 9.57 16.54 -7.55
C ASP A 375 8.71 15.43 -6.93
N ARG A 376 7.77 15.77 -6.04
CA ARG A 376 6.76 14.83 -5.54
C ARG A 376 5.88 14.30 -6.68
N ALA A 377 5.47 15.18 -7.58
CA ALA A 377 4.67 14.86 -8.76
C ALA A 377 5.43 13.93 -9.72
N LEU A 378 6.72 14.19 -9.96
CA LEU A 378 7.59 13.32 -10.77
C LEU A 378 7.79 11.95 -10.10
N PHE A 379 8.00 11.92 -8.79
CA PHE A 379 8.07 10.67 -8.03
C PHE A 379 6.78 9.85 -8.15
N TYR A 380 5.60 10.47 -8.02
CA TYR A 380 4.33 9.80 -8.19
C TYR A 380 4.25 9.08 -9.53
N GLN A 381 4.56 9.77 -10.63
CA GLN A 381 4.53 9.17 -11.95
C GLN A 381 5.54 8.01 -12.09
N ASN A 382 6.78 8.21 -11.66
CA ASN A 382 7.80 7.16 -11.74
C ASN A 382 7.40 5.89 -10.98
N PHE A 383 6.94 6.07 -9.75
CA PHE A 383 6.58 4.96 -8.86
C PHE A 383 5.37 4.19 -9.41
N THR A 384 4.32 4.89 -9.84
CA THR A 384 3.11 4.26 -10.38
C THR A 384 3.34 3.60 -11.74
N LEU A 385 4.14 4.19 -12.62
CA LEU A 385 4.58 3.53 -13.86
C LEU A 385 5.30 2.21 -13.56
N ALA A 386 6.18 2.20 -12.56
CA ALA A 386 6.89 1.00 -12.13
C ALA A 386 5.96 -0.07 -11.55
N LEU A 387 4.95 0.31 -10.77
CA LEU A 387 3.93 -0.60 -10.28
C LEU A 387 3.14 -1.24 -11.42
N LEU A 388 2.70 -0.45 -12.40
CA LEU A 388 1.97 -0.96 -13.57
C LEU A 388 2.83 -1.87 -14.46
N GLU A 389 4.09 -1.52 -14.68
CA GLU A 389 5.06 -2.31 -15.44
C GLU A 389 5.37 -3.67 -14.78
N SER A 390 5.29 -3.77 -13.47
CA SER A 390 5.53 -5.02 -12.74
C SER A 390 4.57 -6.14 -13.12
N ARG A 391 3.34 -5.80 -13.56
CA ARG A 391 2.21 -6.70 -13.83
C ARG A 391 1.69 -7.45 -12.60
N GLY A 392 2.40 -7.38 -11.48
CA GLY A 392 2.06 -8.00 -10.20
C GLY A 392 1.31 -7.08 -9.23
N CYS A 393 1.29 -5.77 -9.47
CA CYS A 393 0.60 -4.81 -8.63
C CYS A 393 -0.84 -4.59 -9.08
N VAL A 394 -1.81 -4.73 -8.16
CA VAL A 394 -3.26 -4.58 -8.41
C VAL A 394 -3.84 -3.30 -7.82
N GLY A 395 -3.01 -2.48 -7.18
CA GLY A 395 -3.45 -1.19 -6.64
C GLY A 395 -2.40 -0.53 -5.78
N TRP A 396 -2.61 0.74 -5.50
CA TRP A 396 -1.73 1.53 -4.64
C TRP A 396 -2.50 2.61 -3.89
N HIS A 397 -2.01 2.99 -2.69
CA HIS A 397 -2.53 4.07 -1.89
C HIS A 397 -1.40 5.06 -1.58
N TRP A 398 -1.56 6.31 -2.01
CA TRP A 398 -0.70 7.39 -1.56
C TRP A 398 -0.88 7.62 -0.07
N PHE A 399 0.18 7.70 0.69
CA PHE A 399 0.14 7.99 2.12
C PHE A 399 0.65 9.41 2.38
N LYS A 400 -0.24 10.39 2.59
CA LYS A 400 -1.66 10.25 2.94
C LYS A 400 -2.51 11.40 2.41
N TYR A 401 -3.78 11.52 2.90
CA TYR A 401 -4.68 12.60 2.50
C TYR A 401 -4.16 13.98 2.87
N ALA A 402 -3.84 14.23 4.15
CA ALA A 402 -3.42 15.53 4.65
C ALA A 402 -2.02 15.49 5.28
N ASP A 403 -1.32 16.62 5.29
CA ASP A 403 -0.04 16.78 5.99
C ASP A 403 -0.17 16.49 7.48
N ASN A 404 0.95 16.29 8.17
CA ASN A 404 0.95 16.26 9.62
C ASN A 404 1.02 17.67 10.18
N ASP A 405 0.07 18.03 11.06
CA ASP A 405 0.01 19.35 11.70
C ASP A 405 1.12 19.46 12.79
N PRO A 406 2.11 20.32 12.61
CA PRO A 406 3.18 20.49 13.61
C PRO A 406 2.68 21.05 14.95
N ALA A 407 1.49 21.65 14.97
CA ALA A 407 0.82 22.11 16.19
C ALA A 407 0.11 20.97 16.95
N SER A 408 -0.03 19.78 16.35
CA SER A 408 -0.69 18.63 16.97
C SER A 408 0.29 17.83 17.82
N LYS A 409 -0.08 17.61 19.10
CA LYS A 409 0.66 16.68 19.98
C LYS A 409 0.30 15.21 19.76
N SER A 410 -0.75 14.94 19.01
CA SER A 410 -1.28 13.59 18.69
C SER A 410 -1.13 13.23 17.22
N ALA A 411 -0.33 13.97 16.47
CA ALA A 411 0.02 13.60 15.10
C ALA A 411 0.78 12.26 15.10
N ASP A 412 0.86 11.64 13.92
CA ASP A 412 1.61 10.42 13.71
C ASP A 412 3.00 10.49 14.40
N PRO A 413 3.26 9.65 15.41
CA PRO A 413 4.49 9.74 16.20
C PRO A 413 5.75 9.44 15.40
N SER A 414 5.63 8.80 14.22
CA SER A 414 6.76 8.59 13.31
C SER A 414 7.21 9.87 12.63
N ASN A 415 6.34 10.87 12.52
CA ASN A 415 6.59 12.06 11.71
C ASN A 415 5.62 13.21 12.04
N LEU A 416 5.98 14.03 13.04
CA LEU A 416 5.08 15.04 13.59
C LEU A 416 4.82 16.24 12.67
N ASP A 417 5.70 16.52 11.71
CA ASP A 417 5.68 17.74 10.88
C ASP A 417 6.05 17.45 9.43
N SER A 418 5.28 16.65 8.75
CA SER A 418 5.65 16.08 7.46
C SER A 418 4.73 16.50 6.33
N ASN A 419 5.33 16.96 5.21
CA ASN A 419 4.65 17.18 3.93
C ASN A 419 4.45 15.86 3.18
N LYS A 420 3.48 15.07 3.55
CA LYS A 420 3.09 13.83 2.86
C LYS A 420 1.66 13.83 2.33
N GLY A 421 0.88 14.87 2.68
CA GLY A 421 -0.49 15.04 2.23
C GLY A 421 -0.65 15.38 0.74
N ILE A 422 -1.82 15.10 0.20
CA ILE A 422 -2.27 15.72 -1.05
C ILE A 422 -2.94 17.07 -0.79
N VAL A 423 -3.29 17.35 0.48
CA VAL A 423 -3.71 18.66 0.97
C VAL A 423 -2.85 19.08 2.15
N ASN A 424 -2.71 20.39 2.36
CA ASN A 424 -2.00 20.93 3.53
C ASN A 424 -2.89 20.95 4.79
N CYS A 425 -2.33 21.42 5.93
CA CYS A 425 -3.05 21.51 7.20
C CYS A 425 -4.26 22.49 7.20
N SER A 426 -4.43 23.28 6.15
CA SER A 426 -5.61 24.12 5.91
C SER A 426 -6.57 23.55 4.88
N TYR A 427 -6.46 22.27 4.55
CA TYR A 427 -7.22 21.56 3.50
C TYR A 427 -7.05 22.12 2.09
N GLN A 428 -6.02 22.92 1.84
CA GLN A 428 -5.73 23.40 0.49
C GLN A 428 -4.98 22.33 -0.29
N PRO A 429 -5.42 21.98 -1.51
CA PRO A 429 -4.78 20.97 -2.34
C PRO A 429 -3.41 21.43 -2.84
N TYR A 430 -2.47 20.50 -2.93
CA TYR A 430 -1.21 20.68 -3.64
C TYR A 430 -1.45 20.48 -5.13
N THR A 431 -1.80 21.56 -5.83
CA THR A 431 -2.28 21.54 -7.20
C THR A 431 -1.29 20.86 -8.15
N GLU A 432 -0.01 21.23 -8.09
CA GLU A 432 1.02 20.65 -8.98
C GLU A 432 1.17 19.13 -8.80
N LEU A 433 1.07 18.63 -7.57
CA LEU A 433 1.07 17.20 -7.28
C LEU A 433 -0.21 16.54 -7.82
N LEU A 434 -1.36 17.10 -7.50
CA LEU A 434 -2.66 16.53 -7.86
C LEU A 434 -2.92 16.54 -9.37
N ASP A 435 -2.54 17.59 -10.08
CA ASP A 435 -2.64 17.65 -11.55
C ASP A 435 -1.79 16.54 -12.21
N SER A 436 -0.59 16.32 -11.70
CA SER A 436 0.27 15.24 -12.17
C SER A 436 -0.32 13.85 -11.85
N MET A 437 -0.93 13.68 -10.68
CA MET A 437 -1.65 12.46 -10.32
C MET A 437 -2.83 12.23 -11.26
N GLN A 438 -3.63 13.25 -11.54
CA GLN A 438 -4.78 13.18 -12.45
C GLN A 438 -4.37 12.71 -13.84
N VAL A 439 -3.32 13.32 -14.41
CA VAL A 439 -2.82 12.98 -15.75
C VAL A 439 -2.43 11.51 -15.83
N LEU A 440 -1.76 10.96 -14.83
CA LEU A 440 -1.38 9.55 -14.81
C LEU A 440 -2.58 8.64 -14.52
N ASN A 441 -3.40 8.97 -13.53
CA ASN A 441 -4.53 8.15 -13.10
C ASN A 441 -5.55 7.96 -14.24
N ALA A 442 -5.75 8.97 -15.08
CA ALA A 442 -6.59 8.88 -16.27
C ALA A 442 -6.04 7.87 -17.32
N GLN A 443 -4.76 7.52 -17.23
CA GLN A 443 -4.08 6.64 -18.19
C GLN A 443 -3.80 5.22 -17.62
N VAL A 444 -4.29 4.87 -16.43
CA VAL A 444 -3.98 3.59 -15.78
C VAL A 444 -4.28 2.40 -16.68
N TYR A 445 -5.48 2.30 -17.25
CA TYR A 445 -5.84 1.20 -18.14
C TYR A 445 -5.12 1.23 -19.50
N PRO A 446 -4.98 2.36 -20.21
CA PRO A 446 -4.10 2.44 -21.37
C PRO A 446 -2.65 2.04 -21.08
N LEU A 447 -2.11 2.39 -19.91
CA LEU A 447 -0.76 2.01 -19.50
C LEU A 447 -0.62 0.51 -19.24
N THR A 448 -1.62 -0.15 -18.63
CA THR A 448 -1.59 -1.61 -18.49
C THR A 448 -1.50 -2.27 -19.86
N ALA A 449 -2.33 -1.85 -20.81
CA ALA A 449 -2.31 -2.37 -22.18
C ALA A 449 -0.97 -2.06 -22.92
N PHE A 450 -0.34 -0.95 -22.61
CA PHE A 450 0.99 -0.61 -23.14
C PHE A 450 2.05 -1.57 -22.59
N PHE A 451 2.16 -1.70 -21.26
CA PHE A 451 3.16 -2.56 -20.63
C PHE A 451 2.94 -4.05 -20.89
N ASP A 452 1.73 -4.48 -21.24
CA ASP A 452 1.46 -5.87 -21.61
C ASP A 452 1.95 -6.25 -23.00
N ARG A 453 2.20 -5.25 -23.87
CA ARG A 453 2.75 -5.44 -25.21
C ARG A 453 4.27 -5.28 -25.28
N HIS A 454 4.89 -4.63 -24.30
CA HIS A 454 6.32 -4.32 -24.21
C HIS A 454 6.95 -5.05 -23.00
#